data_d1152c0a39f8f49691c51861e1c92e5d
#
_entry.id   d1152c0a39f8f49691c51861e1c92e5d
#
_cell.length_a   1.000
_cell.length_b   1.000
_cell.length_c   1.000
_cell.angle_alpha   90.00
_cell.angle_beta   90.00
_cell.angle_gamma   90.00
#
_symmetry.space_group_name_H-M   'P 1'
#
loop_
_entity.id
_entity.type
_entity.pdbx_description
1 polymer ?
#
loop_
_entity_poly.entity_id
_entity_poly.type
_entity_poly.pdbx_seq_one_letter_code
_entity_poly.pdbx_strand_id
1 'polypeptide(L)'
;MSTTAVLTQLGGCATWTQLRREVSWSTLEGAVRRGDVIRLSRGRYVLPQVEDHRRAAHRHTAVLSHLSAAVAHGWAVKWPPRQPWITVPRNRKMPAAARRGLRVTYRDLSPRERSRGVTGFVRTVVDCAVKLPFDEALAVADSALRADDVTRDQLVAAAAAVRGPGAGRVRRVVAAADARAANPFESCLRAIALEVDGLDVSPQVQVAEPGLFATVDLGDPVRRVALEAEGFEFHGTRAGLERDCRRYTELTIYGWRVLRFTWHDVMFRPAWVRWTIETLVAELEGRPAARPPAEERRAVPGPGRGWPGDPRDEDGPVTATARRSAHG
;
A
#
# COMPACT_ATOMS: atom_id res chain seq x y z
N MET A 1 -16.21 -13.52 32.29
CA MET A 1 -16.24 -13.08 30.88
C MET A 1 -16.07 -14.28 29.95
N SER A 2 -16.64 -14.26 28.73
CA SER A 2 -16.38 -15.31 27.74
C SER A 2 -14.96 -15.22 27.20
N THR A 3 -14.37 -16.36 26.78
CA THR A 3 -13.03 -16.39 26.18
C THR A 3 -12.93 -15.50 24.96
N THR A 4 -13.98 -15.46 24.14
CA THR A 4 -14.06 -14.59 22.95
C THR A 4 -14.04 -13.10 23.30
N ALA A 5 -14.78 -12.68 24.34
CA ALA A 5 -14.79 -11.30 24.81
C ALA A 5 -13.40 -10.85 25.30
N VAL A 6 -12.72 -11.68 26.08
CA VAL A 6 -11.35 -11.40 26.55
C VAL A 6 -10.37 -11.33 25.36
N LEU A 7 -10.47 -12.26 24.41
CA LEU A 7 -9.63 -12.21 23.20
C LEU A 7 -9.89 -10.96 22.38
N THR A 8 -11.15 -10.54 22.23
CA THR A 8 -11.49 -9.29 21.50
C THR A 8 -10.84 -8.06 22.15
N GLN A 9 -10.91 -7.94 23.48
CA GLN A 9 -10.24 -6.85 24.23
C GLN A 9 -8.72 -6.88 24.05
N LEU A 10 -8.12 -8.07 23.88
CA LEU A 10 -6.69 -8.25 23.63
C LEU A 10 -6.30 -8.17 22.15
N GLY A 11 -7.18 -7.66 21.28
CA GLY A 11 -6.91 -7.50 19.84
C GLY A 11 -6.98 -8.79 19.05
N GLY A 12 -7.76 -9.77 19.51
CA GLY A 12 -8.03 -11.03 18.82
C GLY A 12 -6.97 -12.12 18.97
N CYS A 13 -5.81 -11.82 19.56
CA CYS A 13 -4.71 -12.76 19.79
C CYS A 13 -4.24 -12.68 21.25
N ALA A 14 -4.07 -13.83 21.92
CA ALA A 14 -3.54 -13.86 23.28
C ALA A 14 -2.73 -15.12 23.59
N THR A 15 -1.85 -14.98 24.58
CA THR A 15 -1.18 -16.11 25.20
C THR A 15 -2.01 -16.67 26.36
N TRP A 16 -1.78 -17.93 26.74
CA TRP A 16 -2.39 -18.50 27.94
C TRP A 16 -2.09 -17.65 29.17
N THR A 17 -0.88 -17.12 29.31
CA THR A 17 -0.49 -16.26 30.42
C THR A 17 -1.35 -14.99 30.53
N GLN A 18 -1.80 -14.45 29.42
CA GLN A 18 -2.74 -13.31 29.40
C GLN A 18 -4.17 -13.77 29.72
N LEU A 19 -4.63 -14.85 29.05
CA LEU A 19 -6.02 -15.33 29.21
C LEU A 19 -6.31 -15.84 30.62
N ARG A 20 -5.38 -16.56 31.27
CA ARG A 20 -5.60 -17.16 32.61
C ARG A 20 -5.89 -16.17 33.72
N ARG A 21 -5.76 -14.88 33.45
CA ARG A 21 -6.11 -13.80 34.40
C ARG A 21 -7.62 -13.62 34.49
N GLU A 22 -8.35 -13.94 33.42
CA GLU A 22 -9.77 -13.68 33.25
C GLU A 22 -10.59 -14.93 32.91
N VAL A 23 -9.93 -16.03 32.48
CA VAL A 23 -10.58 -17.21 31.93
C VAL A 23 -9.96 -18.48 32.53
N SER A 24 -10.81 -19.42 32.94
CA SER A 24 -10.34 -20.73 33.39
C SER A 24 -9.90 -21.61 32.21
N TRP A 25 -9.06 -22.62 32.50
CA TRP A 25 -8.62 -23.58 31.46
C TRP A 25 -9.79 -24.32 30.80
N SER A 26 -10.77 -24.79 31.60
CA SER A 26 -11.96 -25.50 31.11
C SER A 26 -12.80 -24.64 30.18
N THR A 27 -12.96 -23.34 30.50
CA THR A 27 -13.67 -22.37 29.64
C THR A 27 -12.95 -22.17 28.31
N LEU A 28 -11.63 -22.05 28.33
CA LEU A 28 -10.81 -21.94 27.11
C LEU A 28 -10.88 -23.21 26.25
N GLU A 29 -10.74 -24.40 26.85
CA GLU A 29 -10.86 -25.67 26.12
C GLU A 29 -12.25 -25.86 25.52
N GLY A 30 -13.29 -25.45 26.22
CA GLY A 30 -14.65 -25.47 25.68
C GLY A 30 -14.77 -24.54 24.46
N ALA A 31 -14.23 -23.35 24.51
CA ALA A 31 -14.24 -22.41 23.36
C ALA A 31 -13.41 -22.95 22.16
N VAL A 32 -12.29 -23.61 22.40
CA VAL A 32 -11.50 -24.24 21.33
C VAL A 32 -12.25 -25.41 20.69
N ARG A 33 -12.91 -26.25 21.48
CA ARG A 33 -13.73 -27.39 20.96
C ARG A 33 -14.91 -26.94 20.13
N ARG A 34 -15.54 -25.83 20.45
CA ARG A 34 -16.65 -25.27 19.67
C ARG A 34 -16.18 -24.51 18.41
N GLY A 35 -14.88 -24.27 18.26
CA GLY A 35 -14.33 -23.47 17.14
C GLY A 35 -14.42 -21.95 17.36
N ASP A 36 -14.92 -21.48 18.52
CA ASP A 36 -14.98 -20.06 18.86
C ASP A 36 -13.59 -19.44 18.98
N VAL A 37 -12.60 -20.27 19.25
CA VAL A 37 -11.17 -19.91 19.43
C VAL A 37 -10.29 -20.95 18.74
N ILE A 38 -9.27 -20.52 18.03
CA ILE A 38 -8.28 -21.37 17.36
C ILE A 38 -7.01 -21.42 18.22
N ARG A 39 -6.49 -22.61 18.49
CA ARG A 39 -5.17 -22.82 19.10
C ARG A 39 -4.12 -22.88 17.99
N LEU A 40 -3.29 -21.83 17.84
CA LEU A 40 -2.25 -21.76 16.81
C LEU A 40 -1.01 -22.59 17.14
N SER A 41 -0.64 -22.61 18.43
CA SER A 41 0.50 -23.36 18.96
C SER A 41 0.38 -23.47 20.49
N ARG A 42 1.34 -24.09 21.15
CA ARG A 42 1.31 -24.24 22.61
C ARG A 42 1.17 -22.89 23.31
N GLY A 43 0.07 -22.72 24.04
CA GLY A 43 -0.22 -21.52 24.83
C GLY A 43 -0.56 -20.25 23.98
N ARG A 44 -0.96 -20.40 22.71
CA ARG A 44 -1.31 -19.28 21.82
C ARG A 44 -2.66 -19.49 21.15
N TYR A 45 -3.50 -18.51 21.30
CA TYR A 45 -4.91 -18.56 20.92
C TYR A 45 -5.29 -17.33 20.11
N VAL A 46 -6.24 -17.50 19.18
CA VAL A 46 -6.70 -16.45 18.28
C VAL A 46 -8.18 -16.64 17.96
N LEU A 47 -8.86 -15.52 17.70
CA LEU A 47 -10.21 -15.56 17.15
C LEU A 47 -10.19 -15.96 15.67
N PRO A 48 -11.23 -16.68 15.16
CA PRO A 48 -11.31 -17.13 13.77
C PRO A 48 -11.22 -16.00 12.73
N GLN A 49 -11.70 -14.81 13.04
CA GLN A 49 -11.72 -13.64 12.15
C GLN A 49 -10.40 -12.87 12.09
N VAL A 50 -9.37 -13.25 12.86
CA VAL A 50 -8.07 -12.57 12.81
C VAL A 50 -7.35 -12.89 11.51
N GLU A 51 -6.83 -11.87 10.88
CA GLU A 51 -6.07 -11.93 9.63
C GLU A 51 -4.87 -12.90 9.69
N ASP A 52 -4.60 -13.60 8.58
CA ASP A 52 -3.58 -14.65 8.51
C ASP A 52 -2.16 -14.17 8.84
N HIS A 53 -1.82 -12.94 8.46
CA HIS A 53 -0.51 -12.37 8.79
C HIS A 53 -0.34 -12.19 10.31
N ARG A 54 -1.38 -11.73 11.00
CA ARG A 54 -1.39 -11.58 12.46
C ARG A 54 -1.35 -12.93 13.16
N ARG A 55 -2.07 -13.92 12.63
CA ARG A 55 -2.00 -15.32 13.09
C ARG A 55 -0.58 -15.87 12.98
N ALA A 56 0.09 -15.66 11.84
CA ALA A 56 1.46 -16.10 11.61
C ALA A 56 2.43 -15.45 12.60
N ALA A 57 2.37 -14.12 12.80
CA ALA A 57 3.20 -13.43 13.78
C ALA A 57 2.98 -13.98 15.20
N HIS A 58 1.73 -14.14 15.60
CA HIS A 58 1.37 -14.65 16.92
C HIS A 58 1.85 -16.10 17.13
N ARG A 59 1.68 -16.97 16.12
CA ARG A 59 2.16 -18.36 16.16
C ARG A 59 3.64 -18.44 16.49
N HIS A 60 4.44 -17.54 15.91
CA HIS A 60 5.89 -17.55 16.02
C HIS A 60 6.44 -16.62 17.11
N THR A 61 5.64 -16.07 18.01
CA THR A 61 6.08 -15.08 19.03
C THR A 61 6.87 -13.94 18.38
N ALA A 62 6.42 -13.52 17.23
CA ALA A 62 6.99 -12.45 16.42
C ALA A 62 6.04 -11.25 16.42
N VAL A 63 6.48 -10.16 15.84
CA VAL A 63 5.65 -8.99 15.55
C VAL A 63 5.54 -8.79 14.05
N LEU A 64 4.42 -8.26 13.56
CA LEU A 64 4.28 -7.81 12.18
C LEU A 64 5.26 -6.67 11.92
N SER A 65 5.86 -6.66 10.73
CA SER A 65 6.82 -5.63 10.32
C SER A 65 6.70 -5.32 8.83
N HIS A 66 7.39 -4.28 8.33
CA HIS A 66 7.39 -3.89 6.93
C HIS A 66 5.96 -3.74 6.39
N LEU A 67 5.66 -4.28 5.18
CA LEU A 67 4.34 -4.17 4.56
C LEU A 67 3.20 -4.79 5.39
N SER A 68 3.46 -5.90 6.12
CA SER A 68 2.43 -6.47 6.99
C SER A 68 2.09 -5.58 8.17
N ALA A 69 3.08 -4.82 8.68
CA ALA A 69 2.82 -3.82 9.71
C ALA A 69 2.13 -2.58 9.12
N ALA A 70 2.53 -2.14 7.93
CA ALA A 70 1.88 -1.02 7.23
C ALA A 70 0.38 -1.27 7.03
N VAL A 71 0.01 -2.44 6.51
CA VAL A 71 -1.41 -2.85 6.37
C VAL A 71 -2.10 -2.96 7.72
N ALA A 72 -1.43 -3.52 8.74
CA ALA A 72 -2.00 -3.62 10.09
C ALA A 72 -2.20 -2.26 10.79
N HIS A 73 -1.49 -1.21 10.35
CA HIS A 73 -1.72 0.18 10.75
C HIS A 73 -2.84 0.86 9.94
N GLY A 74 -3.41 0.19 8.94
CA GLY A 74 -4.43 0.75 8.05
C GLY A 74 -3.85 1.60 6.92
N TRP A 75 -2.54 1.56 6.68
CA TRP A 75 -1.91 2.32 5.62
C TRP A 75 -2.13 1.65 4.26
N ALA A 76 -2.44 2.46 3.28
CA ALA A 76 -2.52 2.03 1.90
C ALA A 76 -1.10 1.75 1.36
N VAL A 77 -0.95 0.67 0.59
CA VAL A 77 0.31 0.20 0.03
C VAL A 77 0.16 -0.07 -1.46
N LYS A 78 1.26 0.03 -2.23
CA LYS A 78 1.23 -0.30 -3.67
C LYS A 78 0.76 -1.73 -3.93
N TRP A 79 1.34 -2.69 -3.21
CA TRP A 79 1.01 -4.10 -3.29
C TRP A 79 0.81 -4.69 -1.90
N PRO A 80 -0.34 -5.29 -1.62
CA PRO A 80 -0.51 -6.06 -0.39
C PRO A 80 0.56 -7.16 -0.29
N PRO A 81 1.10 -7.42 0.91
CA PRO A 81 2.14 -8.42 1.08
C PRO A 81 1.58 -9.83 0.84
N ARG A 82 2.16 -10.57 -0.13
CA ARG A 82 1.77 -11.96 -0.41
C ARG A 82 2.15 -12.94 0.69
N GLN A 83 3.14 -12.59 1.49
CA GLN A 83 3.63 -13.41 2.61
C GLN A 83 3.75 -12.54 3.86
N PRO A 84 3.45 -13.07 5.05
CA PRO A 84 3.63 -12.34 6.28
C PRO A 84 5.09 -11.88 6.46
N TRP A 85 5.28 -10.59 6.70
CA TRP A 85 6.55 -10.02 7.11
C TRP A 85 6.56 -9.89 8.63
N ILE A 86 7.47 -10.63 9.26
CA ILE A 86 7.57 -10.69 10.72
C ILE A 86 8.99 -10.36 11.19
N THR A 87 9.07 -9.75 12.35
CA THR A 87 10.34 -9.53 13.05
C THR A 87 10.34 -10.35 14.34
N VAL A 88 11.44 -11.07 14.55
CA VAL A 88 11.73 -11.83 15.77
C VAL A 88 12.94 -11.24 16.49
N PRO A 89 13.08 -11.45 17.82
CA PRO A 89 14.28 -11.02 18.55
C PRO A 89 15.57 -11.50 17.89
N ARG A 90 16.61 -10.65 17.90
CA ARG A 90 17.89 -10.90 17.20
C ARG A 90 18.54 -12.24 17.57
N ASN A 91 18.47 -12.62 18.83
CA ASN A 91 19.06 -13.85 19.37
C ASN A 91 18.21 -15.11 19.20
N ARG A 92 17.02 -14.97 18.59
CA ARG A 92 16.11 -16.11 18.39
C ARG A 92 16.50 -16.89 17.14
N LYS A 93 16.65 -18.21 17.28
CA LYS A 93 16.82 -19.11 16.13
C LYS A 93 15.47 -19.63 15.67
N MET A 94 15.14 -19.46 14.37
CA MET A 94 13.98 -20.10 13.74
C MET A 94 14.44 -21.18 12.79
N PRO A 95 13.97 -22.44 12.94
CA PRO A 95 14.24 -23.51 11.99
C PRO A 95 13.80 -23.14 10.55
N ALA A 96 14.47 -23.68 9.55
CA ALA A 96 14.15 -23.41 8.16
C ALA A 96 12.69 -23.75 7.81
N ALA A 97 12.17 -24.87 8.34
CA ALA A 97 10.79 -25.27 8.15
C ALA A 97 9.78 -24.22 8.70
N ALA A 98 10.09 -23.60 9.85
CA ALA A 98 9.24 -22.58 10.45
C ALA A 98 9.27 -21.23 9.72
N ARG A 99 10.24 -21.02 8.81
CA ARG A 99 10.35 -19.80 7.99
C ARG A 99 9.68 -19.92 6.64
N ARG A 100 9.20 -21.11 6.25
CA ARG A 100 8.52 -21.31 4.97
C ARG A 100 7.27 -20.43 4.89
N GLY A 101 7.11 -19.72 3.77
CA GLY A 101 5.98 -18.82 3.55
C GLY A 101 6.03 -17.52 4.38
N LEU A 102 7.17 -17.21 5.02
CA LEU A 102 7.34 -16.01 5.84
C LEU A 102 8.54 -15.20 5.34
N ARG A 103 8.44 -13.88 5.44
CA ARG A 103 9.59 -12.97 5.36
C ARG A 103 10.03 -12.61 6.77
N VAL A 104 11.17 -13.14 7.20
CA VAL A 104 11.63 -13.03 8.60
C VAL A 104 12.79 -12.04 8.70
N THR A 105 12.66 -11.09 9.61
CA THR A 105 13.72 -10.15 10.00
C THR A 105 14.10 -10.40 11.47
N TYR A 106 15.41 -10.29 11.77
CA TYR A 106 15.96 -10.47 13.11
C TYR A 106 16.43 -9.13 13.64
N ARG A 107 15.75 -8.60 14.67
CA ARG A 107 16.09 -7.31 15.30
C ARG A 107 15.63 -7.28 16.75
N ASP A 108 16.16 -6.32 17.51
CA ASP A 108 15.69 -6.06 18.85
C ASP A 108 14.26 -5.47 18.78
N LEU A 109 13.41 -5.95 19.66
CA LEU A 109 12.00 -5.56 19.78
C LEU A 109 11.77 -4.91 21.14
N SER A 110 11.16 -3.74 21.12
CA SER A 110 10.74 -3.06 22.36
C SER A 110 9.61 -3.83 23.07
N PRO A 111 9.44 -3.66 24.39
CA PRO A 111 8.30 -4.23 25.10
C PRO A 111 6.94 -3.82 24.49
N ARG A 112 6.83 -2.58 24.02
CA ARG A 112 5.62 -2.04 23.40
C ARG A 112 5.30 -2.75 22.06
N GLU A 113 6.29 -3.00 21.21
CA GLU A 113 6.11 -3.74 19.95
C GLU A 113 5.69 -5.18 20.23
N ARG A 114 6.31 -5.84 21.22
CA ARG A 114 5.93 -7.21 21.60
C ARG A 114 4.49 -7.29 22.12
N SER A 115 4.06 -6.33 22.93
CA SER A 115 2.70 -6.30 23.47
C SER A 115 1.65 -6.01 22.38
N ARG A 116 1.96 -5.14 21.43
CA ARG A 116 1.07 -4.79 20.31
C ARG A 116 1.08 -5.82 19.16
N GLY A 117 2.11 -6.65 19.08
CA GLY A 117 2.30 -7.61 17.99
C GLY A 117 2.62 -6.99 16.63
N VAL A 118 3.04 -5.71 16.61
CA VAL A 118 3.35 -4.95 15.40
C VAL A 118 4.47 -3.94 15.69
N THR A 119 5.34 -3.65 14.71
CA THR A 119 6.37 -2.61 14.82
C THR A 119 5.73 -1.22 14.94
N GLY A 120 6.41 -0.29 15.62
CA GLY A 120 5.95 1.09 15.75
C GLY A 120 5.92 1.82 14.39
N PHE A 121 5.14 2.88 14.30
CA PHE A 121 4.89 3.62 13.06
C PHE A 121 6.17 4.07 12.35
N VAL A 122 6.98 4.89 12.99
CA VAL A 122 8.26 5.38 12.42
C VAL A 122 9.16 4.22 11.98
N ARG A 123 9.27 3.17 12.81
CA ARG A 123 10.06 1.99 12.50
C ARG A 123 9.52 1.26 11.28
N THR A 124 8.20 1.13 11.14
CA THR A 124 7.57 0.49 9.98
C THR A 124 7.93 1.21 8.70
N VAL A 125 7.85 2.55 8.66
CA VAL A 125 8.28 3.36 7.50
C VAL A 125 9.76 3.13 7.19
N VAL A 126 10.64 3.20 8.20
CA VAL A 126 12.09 2.99 8.02
C VAL A 126 12.40 1.57 7.51
N ASP A 127 11.78 0.55 8.08
CA ASP A 127 11.98 -0.84 7.67
C ASP A 127 11.52 -1.07 6.21
N CYS A 128 10.41 -0.46 5.79
CA CYS A 128 9.94 -0.45 4.40
C CYS A 128 10.95 0.28 3.49
N ALA A 129 11.40 1.47 3.86
CA ALA A 129 12.33 2.27 3.07
C ALA A 129 13.71 1.59 2.87
N VAL A 130 14.15 0.77 3.83
CA VAL A 130 15.38 -0.04 3.70
C VAL A 130 15.23 -1.17 2.68
N LYS A 131 14.05 -1.79 2.59
CA LYS A 131 13.85 -3.09 1.90
C LYS A 131 13.09 -3.03 0.61
N LEU A 132 12.17 -2.10 0.46
CA LEU A 132 11.29 -2.01 -0.71
C LEU A 132 11.91 -1.19 -1.85
N PRO A 133 11.44 -1.34 -3.08
CA PRO A 133 11.62 -0.36 -4.14
C PRO A 133 11.16 1.04 -3.72
N PHE A 134 11.69 2.07 -4.36
CA PHE A 134 11.46 3.46 -3.96
C PHE A 134 9.98 3.84 -3.98
N ASP A 135 9.26 3.49 -5.03
CA ASP A 135 7.84 3.76 -5.22
C ASP A 135 6.94 3.07 -4.17
N GLU A 136 7.22 1.80 -3.86
CA GLU A 136 6.51 1.08 -2.79
C GLU A 136 6.77 1.69 -1.41
N ALA A 137 8.02 2.03 -1.13
CA ALA A 137 8.41 2.64 0.14
C ALA A 137 7.84 4.06 0.28
N LEU A 138 7.79 4.83 -0.81
CA LEU A 138 7.21 6.15 -0.84
C LEU A 138 5.71 6.11 -0.55
N ALA A 139 4.97 5.19 -1.19
CA ALA A 139 3.55 5.00 -0.93
C ALA A 139 3.25 4.69 0.55
N VAL A 140 4.11 3.89 1.21
CA VAL A 140 3.99 3.63 2.66
C VAL A 140 4.25 4.89 3.48
N ALA A 141 5.29 5.65 3.15
CA ALA A 141 5.65 6.87 3.88
C ALA A 141 4.58 7.97 3.74
N ASP A 142 4.07 8.18 2.52
CA ASP A 142 2.98 9.12 2.24
C ASP A 142 1.72 8.74 3.00
N SER A 143 1.37 7.45 2.99
CA SER A 143 0.19 6.96 3.70
C SER A 143 0.31 7.13 5.22
N ALA A 144 1.50 6.91 5.78
CA ALA A 144 1.76 7.10 7.20
C ALA A 144 1.65 8.58 7.62
N LEU A 145 2.17 9.49 6.79
CA LEU A 145 2.04 10.94 6.98
C LEU A 145 0.57 11.40 6.85
N ARG A 146 -0.14 10.92 5.83
CA ARG A 146 -1.56 11.26 5.60
C ARG A 146 -2.47 10.77 6.73
N ALA A 147 -2.14 9.64 7.35
CA ALA A 147 -2.86 9.09 8.51
C ALA A 147 -2.53 9.82 9.82
N ASP A 148 -1.61 10.78 9.80
CA ASP A 148 -1.13 11.51 10.98
C ASP A 148 -0.48 10.59 12.06
N ASP A 149 -0.11 9.37 11.67
CA ASP A 149 0.55 8.39 12.54
C ASP A 149 2.03 8.72 12.78
N VAL A 150 2.63 9.48 11.87
CA VAL A 150 4.01 9.98 11.94
C VAL A 150 4.07 11.44 11.49
N THR A 151 5.00 12.20 12.05
CA THR A 151 5.32 13.54 11.55
C THR A 151 6.55 13.51 10.64
N ARG A 152 6.69 14.54 9.79
CA ARG A 152 7.89 14.72 8.97
C ARG A 152 9.17 14.77 9.81
N ASP A 153 9.14 15.50 10.93
CA ASP A 153 10.29 15.64 11.82
C ASP A 153 10.72 14.29 12.44
N GLN A 154 9.75 13.46 12.82
CA GLN A 154 10.02 12.10 13.31
C GLN A 154 10.71 11.26 12.24
N LEU A 155 10.27 11.33 10.98
CA LEU A 155 10.88 10.59 9.88
C LEU A 155 12.28 11.12 9.55
N VAL A 156 12.48 12.43 9.55
CA VAL A 156 13.80 13.07 9.33
C VAL A 156 14.79 12.66 10.43
N ALA A 157 14.38 12.74 11.69
CA ALA A 157 15.21 12.30 12.81
C ALA A 157 15.56 10.81 12.73
N ALA A 158 14.58 9.95 12.36
CA ALA A 158 14.81 8.54 12.16
C ALA A 158 15.78 8.27 11.00
N ALA A 159 15.62 8.95 9.86
CA ALA A 159 16.49 8.82 8.70
C ALA A 159 17.95 9.23 9.02
N ALA A 160 18.12 10.29 9.81
CA ALA A 160 19.42 10.73 10.29
C ALA A 160 20.11 9.71 11.20
N ALA A 161 19.33 8.91 11.96
CA ALA A 161 19.84 7.89 12.86
C ALA A 161 20.22 6.58 12.16
N VAL A 162 19.68 6.29 10.95
CA VAL A 162 19.97 5.04 10.23
C VAL A 162 21.41 5.03 9.74
N ARG A 163 22.12 3.92 9.98
CA ARG A 163 23.50 3.67 9.56
C ARG A 163 23.59 2.42 8.69
N GLY A 164 24.64 2.34 7.88
CA GLY A 164 24.96 1.17 7.06
C GLY A 164 24.10 1.04 5.79
N PRO A 165 24.03 -0.17 5.22
CA PRO A 165 23.31 -0.44 3.98
C PRO A 165 21.82 -0.05 4.07
N GLY A 166 21.33 0.75 3.13
CA GLY A 166 19.95 1.23 3.12
C GLY A 166 19.75 2.63 3.69
N ALA A 167 20.72 3.23 4.38
CA ALA A 167 20.61 4.59 4.92
C ALA A 167 20.29 5.63 3.82
N GLY A 168 20.92 5.51 2.65
CA GLY A 168 20.62 6.37 1.48
C GLY A 168 19.19 6.22 1.00
N ARG A 169 18.67 4.99 0.95
CA ARG A 169 17.25 4.73 0.58
C ARG A 169 16.29 5.39 1.54
N VAL A 170 16.54 5.25 2.86
CA VAL A 170 15.67 5.87 3.88
C VAL A 170 15.68 7.40 3.72
N ARG A 171 16.85 8.02 3.57
CA ARG A 171 16.94 9.47 3.34
C ARG A 171 16.19 9.90 2.07
N ARG A 172 16.34 9.16 0.97
CA ARG A 172 15.62 9.45 -0.29
C ARG A 172 14.11 9.38 -0.11
N VAL A 173 13.59 8.32 0.52
CA VAL A 173 12.15 8.16 0.77
C VAL A 173 11.64 9.26 1.68
N VAL A 174 12.33 9.53 2.79
CA VAL A 174 11.90 10.58 3.73
C VAL A 174 11.97 11.97 3.12
N ALA A 175 12.97 12.28 2.30
CA ALA A 175 13.06 13.56 1.58
C ALA A 175 11.86 13.76 0.64
N ALA A 176 11.45 12.69 -0.05
CA ALA A 176 10.36 12.71 -1.01
C ALA A 176 8.96 12.57 -0.40
N ALA A 177 8.83 12.06 0.83
CA ALA A 177 7.52 11.76 1.43
C ALA A 177 6.64 13.00 1.58
N ASP A 178 5.34 12.88 1.27
CA ASP A 178 4.39 13.99 1.30
C ASP A 178 2.97 13.48 1.65
N ALA A 179 2.37 14.07 2.67
CA ALA A 179 1.03 13.71 3.15
C ALA A 179 -0.09 14.04 2.14
N ARG A 180 0.17 14.94 1.19
CA ARG A 180 -0.84 15.39 0.20
C ARG A 180 -1.14 14.34 -0.86
N ALA A 181 -0.23 13.39 -1.15
CA ALA A 181 -0.54 12.30 -2.08
C ALA A 181 -1.74 11.50 -1.58
N ALA A 182 -2.85 11.47 -2.33
CA ALA A 182 -4.12 10.96 -1.84
C ALA A 182 -4.17 9.44 -1.73
N ASN A 183 -3.39 8.73 -2.56
CA ASN A 183 -3.39 7.27 -2.61
C ASN A 183 -2.03 6.72 -3.11
N PRO A 184 -1.79 5.39 -3.02
CA PRO A 184 -0.56 4.76 -3.50
C PRO A 184 -0.31 4.91 -5.00
N PHE A 185 -1.35 5.06 -5.82
CA PHE A 185 -1.21 5.25 -7.26
C PHE A 185 -0.54 6.59 -7.57
N GLU A 186 -1.02 7.68 -6.94
CA GLU A 186 -0.38 9.00 -7.04
C GLU A 186 1.05 8.98 -6.50
N SER A 187 1.31 8.30 -5.36
CA SER A 187 2.65 8.13 -4.83
C SER A 187 3.60 7.42 -5.81
N CYS A 188 3.11 6.40 -6.53
CA CYS A 188 3.90 5.68 -7.54
C CYS A 188 4.16 6.54 -8.78
N LEU A 189 3.16 7.27 -9.28
CA LEU A 189 3.35 8.21 -10.38
C LEU A 189 4.37 9.30 -9.99
N ARG A 190 4.26 9.83 -8.77
CA ARG A 190 5.22 10.81 -8.23
C ARG A 190 6.63 10.22 -8.11
N ALA A 191 6.76 8.97 -7.69
CA ALA A 191 8.06 8.30 -7.63
C ALA A 191 8.74 8.23 -9.01
N ILE A 192 7.98 8.02 -10.09
CA ILE A 192 8.49 8.03 -11.46
C ILE A 192 8.86 9.46 -11.87
N ALA A 193 8.00 10.45 -11.61
CA ALA A 193 8.23 11.85 -11.96
C ALA A 193 9.46 12.44 -11.26
N LEU A 194 9.72 12.06 -10.00
CA LEU A 194 10.92 12.48 -9.25
C LEU A 194 12.25 11.89 -9.79
N GLU A 195 12.20 10.98 -10.74
CA GLU A 195 13.37 10.45 -11.45
C GLU A 195 13.64 11.18 -12.78
N VAL A 196 12.78 12.12 -13.16
CA VAL A 196 12.92 12.93 -14.39
C VAL A 196 13.63 14.23 -14.06
N ASP A 197 14.82 14.40 -14.61
CA ASP A 197 15.60 15.63 -14.46
C ASP A 197 14.85 16.81 -15.10
N GLY A 198 14.91 17.96 -14.43
CA GLY A 198 14.28 19.18 -14.94
C GLY A 198 12.78 19.30 -14.62
N LEU A 199 12.17 18.37 -13.90
CA LEU A 199 10.79 18.46 -13.46
C LEU A 199 10.71 18.57 -11.92
N ASP A 200 9.93 19.52 -11.41
CA ASP A 200 9.71 19.71 -9.96
C ASP A 200 8.22 19.60 -9.63
N VAL A 201 7.76 18.38 -9.40
CA VAL A 201 6.34 18.12 -9.13
C VAL A 201 6.03 18.06 -7.64
N SER A 202 4.91 18.67 -7.29
CA SER A 202 4.27 18.56 -5.98
C SER A 202 2.91 17.86 -6.12
N PRO A 203 2.46 17.08 -5.11
CA PRO A 203 1.13 16.48 -5.14
C PRO A 203 0.04 17.51 -4.82
N GLN A 204 -1.15 17.29 -5.40
CA GLN A 204 -2.38 18.05 -5.15
C GLN A 204 -2.20 19.56 -5.35
N VAL A 205 -1.63 19.93 -6.51
CA VAL A 205 -1.40 21.34 -6.86
C VAL A 205 -2.72 21.98 -7.29
N GLN A 206 -3.03 23.11 -6.66
CA GLN A 206 -4.17 23.94 -7.03
C GLN A 206 -3.80 24.87 -8.19
N VAL A 207 -4.55 24.79 -9.28
CA VAL A 207 -4.46 25.70 -10.42
C VAL A 207 -5.62 26.69 -10.30
N ALA A 208 -5.31 27.98 -10.19
CA ALA A 208 -6.27 29.07 -10.10
C ALA A 208 -6.01 30.07 -11.22
N GLU A 209 -6.86 30.08 -12.21
CA GLU A 209 -6.84 30.99 -13.36
C GLU A 209 -8.23 31.63 -13.52
N PRO A 210 -8.39 32.75 -14.24
CA PRO A 210 -9.72 33.34 -14.43
C PRO A 210 -10.72 32.36 -15.02
N GLY A 211 -11.73 31.97 -14.21
CA GLY A 211 -12.75 30.99 -14.62
C GLY A 211 -12.35 29.51 -14.44
N LEU A 212 -11.13 29.21 -14.04
CA LEU A 212 -10.67 27.85 -13.73
C LEU A 212 -10.18 27.75 -12.30
N PHE A 213 -10.76 26.84 -11.54
CA PHE A 213 -10.21 26.37 -10.28
C PHE A 213 -10.17 24.83 -10.29
N ALA A 214 -8.96 24.27 -10.36
CA ALA A 214 -8.76 22.83 -10.45
C ALA A 214 -7.62 22.37 -9.53
N THR A 215 -7.73 21.16 -9.02
CA THR A 215 -6.60 20.48 -8.36
C THR A 215 -6.10 19.39 -9.29
N VAL A 216 -4.79 19.36 -9.53
CA VAL A 216 -4.12 18.31 -10.31
C VAL A 216 -3.37 17.39 -9.37
N ASP A 217 -3.33 16.08 -9.68
CA ASP A 217 -2.73 15.07 -8.81
C ASP A 217 -1.26 15.35 -8.55
N LEU A 218 -0.51 15.70 -9.60
CA LEU A 218 0.87 16.18 -9.52
C LEU A 218 1.04 17.38 -10.45
N GLY A 219 1.64 18.45 -9.95
CA GLY A 219 1.86 19.65 -10.75
C GLY A 219 3.26 20.23 -10.61
N ASP A 220 3.81 20.72 -11.71
CA ASP A 220 4.93 21.68 -11.77
C ASP A 220 4.38 23.03 -12.25
N PRO A 221 4.09 23.98 -11.33
CA PRO A 221 3.51 25.27 -11.70
C PRO A 221 4.44 26.14 -12.53
N VAL A 222 5.76 25.97 -12.39
CA VAL A 222 6.75 26.77 -13.12
C VAL A 222 6.73 26.41 -14.61
N ARG A 223 6.66 25.10 -14.89
CA ARG A 223 6.60 24.58 -16.26
C ARG A 223 5.18 24.42 -16.78
N ARG A 224 4.18 24.63 -15.93
CA ARG A 224 2.77 24.36 -16.22
C ARG A 224 2.56 22.91 -16.71
N VAL A 225 3.17 21.97 -16.03
CA VAL A 225 2.98 20.53 -16.28
C VAL A 225 2.08 19.94 -15.22
N ALA A 226 1.06 19.19 -15.65
CA ALA A 226 0.16 18.42 -14.81
C ALA A 226 0.25 16.93 -15.18
N LEU A 227 0.42 16.07 -14.18
CA LEU A 227 0.38 14.62 -14.33
C LEU A 227 -0.82 14.11 -13.54
N GLU A 228 -1.71 13.38 -14.19
CA GLU A 228 -2.96 12.87 -13.61
C GLU A 228 -2.92 11.35 -13.51
N ALA A 229 -3.30 10.84 -12.36
CA ALA A 229 -3.41 9.42 -12.04
C ALA A 229 -4.87 8.98 -12.22
N GLU A 230 -5.21 8.51 -13.43
CA GLU A 230 -6.58 8.18 -13.81
C GLU A 230 -7.04 6.84 -13.26
N GLY A 231 -7.84 6.87 -12.20
CA GLY A 231 -8.52 5.70 -11.66
C GLY A 231 -9.77 5.35 -12.46
N PHE A 232 -9.99 4.07 -12.69
CA PHE A 232 -11.15 3.59 -13.47
C PHE A 232 -12.51 3.91 -12.81
N GLU A 233 -12.55 4.12 -11.51
CA GLU A 233 -13.80 4.28 -10.75
C GLU A 233 -14.52 5.61 -10.97
N PHE A 234 -13.85 6.65 -11.47
CA PHE A 234 -14.45 7.99 -11.61
C PHE A 234 -15.11 8.28 -12.96
N HIS A 235 -14.86 7.47 -14.00
CA HIS A 235 -15.34 7.74 -15.36
C HIS A 235 -16.65 7.04 -15.72
N GLY A 236 -17.30 6.34 -14.79
CA GLY A 236 -18.52 5.56 -15.04
C GLY A 236 -19.78 6.38 -15.35
N THR A 237 -19.73 7.72 -15.27
CA THR A 237 -20.91 8.56 -15.54
C THR A 237 -20.64 9.60 -16.64
N ARG A 238 -21.67 9.84 -17.48
CA ARG A 238 -21.60 10.89 -18.51
C ARG A 238 -21.23 12.26 -17.94
N ALA A 239 -21.80 12.62 -16.80
CA ALA A 239 -21.52 13.89 -16.13
C ALA A 239 -20.07 13.99 -15.62
N GLY A 240 -19.44 12.87 -15.21
CA GLY A 240 -18.03 12.81 -14.87
C GLY A 240 -17.15 13.11 -16.07
N LEU A 241 -17.39 12.41 -17.19
CA LEU A 241 -16.66 12.63 -18.44
C LEU A 241 -16.79 14.07 -18.94
N GLU A 242 -17.99 14.66 -18.91
CA GLU A 242 -18.21 16.05 -19.33
C GLU A 242 -17.42 17.05 -18.48
N ARG A 243 -17.36 16.86 -17.16
CA ARG A 243 -16.55 17.69 -16.26
C ARG A 243 -15.06 17.57 -16.55
N ASP A 244 -14.57 16.34 -16.75
CA ASP A 244 -13.16 16.09 -17.03
C ASP A 244 -12.73 16.68 -18.37
N CYS A 245 -13.55 16.50 -19.43
CA CYS A 245 -13.28 17.12 -20.73
C CYS A 245 -13.19 18.65 -20.62
N ARG A 246 -14.09 19.29 -19.85
CA ARG A 246 -14.04 20.73 -19.63
C ARG A 246 -12.77 21.13 -18.88
N ARG A 247 -12.46 20.47 -17.75
CA ARG A 247 -11.30 20.73 -16.92
C ARG A 247 -10.00 20.66 -17.72
N TYR A 248 -9.81 19.62 -18.52
CA TYR A 248 -8.60 19.46 -19.33
C TYR A 248 -8.51 20.48 -20.46
N THR A 249 -9.65 20.82 -21.08
CA THR A 249 -9.70 21.88 -22.09
C THR A 249 -9.29 23.24 -21.49
N GLU A 250 -9.83 23.58 -20.33
CA GLU A 250 -9.50 24.81 -19.61
C GLU A 250 -8.02 24.85 -19.19
N LEU A 251 -7.48 23.78 -18.63
CA LEU A 251 -6.05 23.66 -18.32
C LEU A 251 -5.19 23.91 -19.58
N THR A 252 -5.57 23.31 -20.71
CA THR A 252 -4.86 23.49 -22.00
C THR A 252 -4.89 24.92 -22.48
N ILE A 253 -6.05 25.61 -22.39
CA ILE A 253 -6.19 27.04 -22.77
C ILE A 253 -5.24 27.92 -21.94
N TYR A 254 -5.05 27.61 -20.66
CA TYR A 254 -4.12 28.32 -19.78
C TYR A 254 -2.67 27.83 -19.89
N GLY A 255 -2.37 27.04 -20.93
CA GLY A 255 -1.00 26.63 -21.27
C GLY A 255 -0.46 25.48 -20.41
N TRP A 256 -1.29 24.77 -19.67
CA TRP A 256 -0.88 23.58 -18.95
C TRP A 256 -0.72 22.39 -19.92
N ARG A 257 0.39 21.69 -19.78
CA ARG A 257 0.66 20.40 -20.43
C ARG A 257 0.18 19.28 -19.53
N VAL A 258 -0.91 18.62 -19.90
CA VAL A 258 -1.52 17.58 -19.09
C VAL A 258 -1.18 16.20 -19.66
N LEU A 259 -0.51 15.36 -18.86
CA LEU A 259 -0.30 13.94 -19.14
C LEU A 259 -1.17 13.12 -18.20
N ARG A 260 -1.90 12.17 -18.76
CA ARG A 260 -2.82 11.30 -18.02
C ARG A 260 -2.35 9.87 -18.11
N PHE A 261 -2.22 9.21 -16.97
CA PHE A 261 -1.73 7.84 -16.89
C PHE A 261 -2.75 6.96 -16.20
N THR A 262 -3.03 5.82 -16.81
CA THR A 262 -3.87 4.81 -16.17
C THR A 262 -3.09 4.09 -15.06
N TRP A 263 -3.84 3.47 -14.14
CA TRP A 263 -3.25 2.61 -13.12
C TRP A 263 -2.34 1.54 -13.74
N HIS A 264 -2.77 0.94 -14.87
CA HIS A 264 -1.97 -0.06 -15.58
C HIS A 264 -0.62 0.48 -16.07
N ASP A 265 -0.61 1.70 -16.59
CA ASP A 265 0.64 2.31 -17.09
C ASP A 265 1.64 2.52 -15.96
N VAL A 266 1.20 3.13 -14.86
CA VAL A 266 2.08 3.42 -13.72
C VAL A 266 2.58 2.14 -13.04
N MET A 267 1.71 1.12 -12.91
CA MET A 267 2.06 -0.10 -12.18
C MET A 267 2.88 -1.09 -13.01
N PHE A 268 2.64 -1.17 -14.32
CA PHE A 268 3.23 -2.21 -15.18
C PHE A 268 4.10 -1.69 -16.31
N ARG A 269 4.04 -0.36 -16.62
CA ARG A 269 4.82 0.28 -17.68
C ARG A 269 5.57 1.53 -17.19
N PRO A 270 6.23 1.50 -16.03
CA PRO A 270 6.85 2.69 -15.44
C PRO A 270 7.91 3.30 -16.37
N ALA A 271 8.60 2.49 -17.16
CA ALA A 271 9.59 2.97 -18.15
C ALA A 271 8.93 3.80 -19.26
N TRP A 272 7.74 3.41 -19.73
CA TRP A 272 6.97 4.18 -20.70
C TRP A 272 6.45 5.50 -20.10
N VAL A 273 5.93 5.45 -18.88
CA VAL A 273 5.48 6.66 -18.15
C VAL A 273 6.65 7.64 -17.99
N ARG A 274 7.80 7.15 -17.53
CA ARG A 274 9.00 7.98 -17.37
C ARG A 274 9.44 8.59 -18.70
N TRP A 275 9.56 7.80 -19.76
CA TRP A 275 9.92 8.26 -21.09
C TRP A 275 8.96 9.33 -21.62
N THR A 276 7.65 9.17 -21.39
CA THR A 276 6.64 10.17 -21.78
C THR A 276 6.86 11.50 -21.08
N ILE A 277 7.14 11.48 -19.79
CA ILE A 277 7.42 12.68 -19.01
C ILE A 277 8.76 13.32 -19.45
N GLU A 278 9.83 12.51 -19.62
CA GLU A 278 11.12 12.97 -20.11
C GLU A 278 11.03 13.62 -21.51
N THR A 279 10.19 13.06 -22.37
CA THR A 279 9.93 13.59 -23.72
C THR A 279 9.26 14.96 -23.65
N LEU A 280 8.25 15.12 -22.77
CA LEU A 280 7.60 16.42 -22.55
C LEU A 280 8.60 17.45 -22.01
N VAL A 281 9.41 17.08 -21.02
CA VAL A 281 10.43 18.00 -20.47
C VAL A 281 11.45 18.39 -21.53
N ALA A 282 11.91 17.43 -22.35
CA ALA A 282 12.84 17.71 -23.47
C ALA A 282 12.22 18.67 -24.49
N GLU A 283 10.95 18.52 -24.85
CA GLU A 283 10.21 19.46 -25.72
C GLU A 283 10.20 20.87 -25.13
N LEU A 284 9.85 21.00 -23.86
CA LEU A 284 9.80 22.30 -23.16
C LEU A 284 11.17 22.99 -23.09
N GLU A 285 12.25 22.23 -23.09
CA GLU A 285 13.64 22.71 -23.06
C GLU A 285 14.27 22.84 -24.46
N GLY A 286 13.52 22.56 -25.52
CA GLY A 286 14.04 22.59 -26.91
C GLY A 286 15.09 21.51 -27.18
N ARG A 287 15.10 20.41 -26.44
CA ARG A 287 16.01 19.27 -26.58
C ARG A 287 15.35 18.15 -27.38
N PRO A 288 16.13 17.34 -28.12
CA PRO A 288 15.58 16.16 -28.82
C PRO A 288 15.05 15.14 -27.80
N ALA A 289 13.88 14.56 -28.11
CA ALA A 289 13.32 13.47 -27.32
C ALA A 289 14.15 12.18 -27.43
N ALA A 290 14.23 11.43 -26.34
CA ALA A 290 14.80 10.09 -26.35
C ALA A 290 13.89 9.10 -27.13
N ARG A 291 14.46 8.00 -27.62
CA ARG A 291 13.67 6.94 -28.25
C ARG A 291 12.76 6.28 -27.20
N PRO A 292 11.51 5.91 -27.59
CA PRO A 292 10.63 5.19 -26.68
C PRO A 292 11.28 3.87 -26.25
N PRO A 293 11.01 3.42 -25.00
CA PRO A 293 11.46 2.12 -24.55
C PRO A 293 10.87 1.04 -25.45
N ALA A 294 11.62 -0.04 -25.72
CA ALA A 294 11.07 -1.21 -26.36
C ALA A 294 9.88 -1.69 -25.52
N GLU A 295 8.74 -1.94 -26.15
CA GLU A 295 7.62 -2.56 -25.46
C GLU A 295 8.14 -3.83 -24.78
N GLU A 296 8.33 -3.82 -23.48
CA GLU A 296 8.49 -5.04 -22.72
C GLU A 296 7.18 -5.81 -22.90
N ARG A 297 7.20 -6.79 -23.81
CA ARG A 297 6.18 -7.84 -23.89
C ARG A 297 6.28 -8.72 -22.63
N ARG A 298 6.14 -8.14 -21.45
CA ARG A 298 5.76 -8.92 -20.31
C ARG A 298 4.33 -9.34 -20.57
N ALA A 299 4.13 -10.66 -20.70
CA ALA A 299 2.82 -11.26 -20.73
C ALA A 299 2.00 -10.56 -19.63
N VAL A 300 1.01 -9.78 -20.05
CA VAL A 300 -0.01 -9.27 -19.13
C VAL A 300 -0.45 -10.52 -18.38
N PRO A 301 -0.30 -10.60 -17.06
CA PRO A 301 -0.95 -11.66 -16.31
C PRO A 301 -2.39 -11.58 -16.76
N GLY A 302 -2.90 -12.64 -17.41
CA GLY A 302 -4.29 -12.70 -17.79
C GLY A 302 -5.14 -12.31 -16.58
N PRO A 303 -6.41 -11.89 -16.72
CA PRO A 303 -7.25 -11.43 -15.65
C PRO A 303 -7.34 -12.49 -14.56
N GLY A 304 -6.28 -12.55 -13.76
CA GLY A 304 -6.09 -13.44 -12.63
C GLY A 304 -6.64 -12.77 -11.42
N ARG A 305 -7.88 -13.14 -11.12
CA ARG A 305 -8.59 -12.93 -9.85
C ARG A 305 -8.36 -11.58 -9.19
N GLY A 306 -9.44 -10.89 -9.24
CA GLY A 306 -9.81 -9.56 -8.84
C GLY A 306 -9.02 -8.94 -7.72
N TRP A 307 -8.79 -7.72 -7.91
CA TRP A 307 -8.74 -6.71 -6.88
C TRP A 307 -10.04 -6.82 -6.05
N PRO A 308 -10.00 -6.74 -4.71
CA PRO A 308 -11.22 -6.59 -3.90
C PRO A 308 -11.94 -5.32 -4.36
N GLY A 309 -13.06 -5.48 -5.08
CA GLY A 309 -13.81 -4.38 -5.68
C GLY A 309 -13.85 -4.35 -7.21
N ASP A 310 -13.37 -5.37 -7.94
CA ASP A 310 -13.59 -5.47 -9.39
C ASP A 310 -15.08 -5.81 -9.64
N PRO A 311 -15.87 -4.91 -10.26
CA PRO A 311 -17.30 -5.15 -10.49
C PRO A 311 -17.61 -6.34 -11.41
N ARG A 312 -16.60 -6.98 -12.00
CA ARG A 312 -16.75 -8.18 -12.83
C ARG A 312 -16.82 -9.49 -12.03
N ASP A 313 -16.60 -9.44 -10.71
CA ASP A 313 -16.75 -10.61 -9.83
C ASP A 313 -18.21 -10.84 -9.38
N GLU A 314 -19.17 -9.97 -9.74
CA GLU A 314 -20.59 -10.11 -9.40
C GLU A 314 -21.43 -10.89 -10.43
N ASP A 315 -20.92 -11.12 -11.65
CA ASP A 315 -21.63 -11.92 -12.66
C ASP A 315 -21.27 -13.43 -12.54
N GLY A 316 -21.85 -14.08 -11.54
CA GLY A 316 -21.95 -15.53 -11.50
C GLY A 316 -22.75 -16.05 -12.72
N PRO A 317 -22.47 -17.25 -13.23
CA PRO A 317 -23.10 -17.74 -14.46
C PRO A 317 -24.63 -17.86 -14.27
N VAL A 318 -25.36 -17.04 -15.04
CA VAL A 318 -26.82 -17.21 -15.20
C VAL A 318 -27.05 -18.58 -15.84
N THR A 319 -27.43 -19.55 -15.05
CA THR A 319 -27.90 -20.85 -15.55
C THR A 319 -29.22 -20.64 -16.28
N ALA A 320 -29.16 -20.60 -17.61
CA ALA A 320 -30.32 -20.65 -18.48
C ALA A 320 -30.98 -22.06 -18.36
N THR A 321 -32.00 -22.15 -17.51
CA THR A 321 -32.86 -23.32 -17.48
C THR A 321 -33.78 -23.26 -18.69
N ALA A 322 -33.43 -23.98 -19.75
CA ALA A 322 -34.29 -24.20 -20.90
C ALA A 322 -35.52 -25.05 -20.48
N ARG A 323 -36.67 -24.42 -20.32
CA ARG A 323 -37.95 -25.11 -20.29
C ARG A 323 -38.28 -25.55 -21.72
N ARG A 324 -38.16 -26.85 -21.98
CA ARG A 324 -38.82 -27.50 -23.12
C ARG A 324 -40.33 -27.55 -22.84
N SER A 325 -41.11 -26.77 -23.51
CA SER A 325 -42.55 -26.95 -23.61
C SER A 325 -42.83 -27.95 -24.74
N ALA A 326 -43.37 -29.08 -24.36
CA ALA A 326 -44.02 -29.99 -25.31
C ALA A 326 -45.41 -29.45 -25.64
N HIS A 327 -45.74 -29.41 -26.91
CA HIS A 327 -47.06 -29.49 -27.51
C HIS A 327 -46.82 -29.92 -28.95
N GLY A 328 -47.33 -30.97 -29.34
CA GLY A 328 -48.56 -31.58 -29.55
C GLY A 328 -48.59 -32.08 -30.94
#